data_44d0afa523c5c6690a15661b795474cf
#
_entry.id   44d0afa523c5c6690a15661b795474cf
#
_cell.length_a   1.000
_cell.length_b   1.000
_cell.length_c   1.000
_cell.angle_alpha   90.00
_cell.angle_beta   90.00
_cell.angle_gamma   90.00
#
_symmetry.space_group_name_H-M   'P 1'
#
loop_
_entity.id
_entity.type
_entity.pdbx_description
1 polymer ?
#
loop_
_entity_poly.entity_id
_entity_poly.type
_entity_poly.pdbx_seq_one_letter_code
_entity_poly.pdbx_strand_id
1 'polypeptide(L)'
;REGVESKIKYRNLMYSIDIQSPEFMKYLERGEREAFQQLFETYHKALCFFAARIVRDHSEAEDIVQDVFLSFWKMDRGGFPNVKTIKTFLYNSVQHRCLNYLRDLEIRDRNYKYLNKEELDEDYFLCQQIRADVVAELFDAIDELPDRCKEIFKRSYVDGQEERKIAEELNISLNTIKTQKQRAKSYLRGRLGDLFVYAGMFFPGL
;
A
#
# COMPACT_ATOMS: atom_id res chain seq x y z
N ARG A 1 -11.14 3.57 37.78
CA ARG A 1 -10.13 2.55 37.40
C ARG A 1 -10.74 1.46 36.51
N GLU A 2 -11.92 0.90 36.83
CA GLU A 2 -12.58 -0.15 36.03
C GLU A 2 -12.86 0.21 34.56
N GLY A 3 -13.19 1.47 34.27
CA GLY A 3 -13.47 1.93 32.91
C GLY A 3 -12.22 2.01 32.00
N VAL A 4 -11.03 2.19 32.56
CA VAL A 4 -9.76 2.25 31.80
C VAL A 4 -9.27 0.84 31.48
N GLU A 5 -9.34 -0.08 32.45
CA GLU A 5 -8.96 -1.49 32.25
C GLU A 5 -9.90 -2.19 31.24
N SER A 6 -11.19 -1.92 31.30
CA SER A 6 -12.17 -2.40 30.31
C SER A 6 -11.85 -1.91 28.89
N LYS A 7 -11.54 -0.63 28.73
CA LYS A 7 -11.14 -0.07 27.41
C LYS A 7 -9.83 -0.64 26.88
N ILE A 8 -8.84 -0.86 27.74
CA ILE A 8 -7.55 -1.47 27.35
C ILE A 8 -7.77 -2.93 26.93
N LYS A 9 -8.57 -3.69 27.69
CA LYS A 9 -8.90 -5.09 27.37
C LYS A 9 -9.67 -5.19 26.05
N TYR A 10 -10.64 -4.29 25.80
CA TYR A 10 -11.40 -4.22 24.57
C TYR A 10 -10.49 -3.86 23.37
N ARG A 11 -9.63 -2.88 23.52
CA ARG A 11 -8.63 -2.48 22.50
C ARG A 11 -7.68 -3.63 22.15
N ASN A 12 -7.14 -4.34 23.15
CA ASN A 12 -6.27 -5.49 22.95
C ASN A 12 -7.01 -6.65 22.25
N LEU A 13 -8.27 -6.86 22.57
CA LEU A 13 -9.12 -7.86 21.91
C LEU A 13 -9.36 -7.50 20.43
N MET A 14 -9.58 -6.22 20.12
CA MET A 14 -9.76 -5.75 18.74
C MET A 14 -8.51 -5.93 17.89
N TYR A 15 -7.31 -5.63 18.42
CA TYR A 15 -6.03 -5.87 17.72
C TYR A 15 -5.72 -7.37 17.50
N SER A 16 -6.40 -8.27 18.17
CA SER A 16 -6.28 -9.72 17.95
C SER A 16 -7.26 -10.26 16.89
N ILE A 17 -8.18 -9.43 16.39
CA ILE A 17 -9.14 -9.85 15.37
C ILE A 17 -8.45 -9.82 14.01
N ASP A 18 -8.52 -10.93 13.29
CA ASP A 18 -8.04 -11.01 11.92
C ASP A 18 -8.80 -10.02 11.03
N ILE A 19 -8.08 -9.13 10.36
CA ILE A 19 -8.64 -8.13 9.46
C ILE A 19 -9.46 -8.77 8.32
N GLN A 20 -9.18 -10.02 7.95
CA GLN A 20 -9.93 -10.75 6.93
C GLN A 20 -11.20 -11.42 7.47
N SER A 21 -11.45 -11.35 8.77
CA SER A 21 -12.61 -12.01 9.37
C SER A 21 -13.91 -11.24 9.12
N PRO A 22 -15.06 -11.94 9.05
CA PRO A 22 -16.37 -11.29 8.99
C PRO A 22 -16.70 -10.43 10.21
N GLU A 23 -16.10 -10.75 11.38
CA GLU A 23 -16.24 -9.97 12.60
C GLU A 23 -15.62 -8.59 12.46
N PHE A 24 -14.44 -8.50 11.85
CA PHE A 24 -13.78 -7.23 11.57
C PHE A 24 -14.67 -6.30 10.74
N MET A 25 -15.32 -6.83 9.70
CA MET A 25 -16.25 -6.05 8.87
C MET A 25 -17.40 -5.45 9.68
N LYS A 26 -17.98 -6.20 10.61
CA LYS A 26 -19.06 -5.70 11.49
C LYS A 26 -18.61 -4.53 12.36
N TYR A 27 -17.38 -4.58 12.89
CA TYR A 27 -16.82 -3.48 13.69
C TYR A 27 -16.55 -2.25 12.82
N LEU A 28 -16.04 -2.45 11.62
CA LEU A 28 -15.77 -1.37 10.68
C LEU A 28 -17.07 -0.68 10.20
N GLU A 29 -18.14 -1.46 9.93
CA GLU A 29 -19.46 -0.95 9.57
C GLU A 29 -20.09 -0.11 10.69
N ARG A 30 -19.91 -0.53 11.95
CA ARG A 30 -20.37 0.23 13.13
C ARG A 30 -19.58 1.51 13.38
N GLY A 31 -18.50 1.75 12.65
CA GLY A 31 -17.65 2.92 12.82
C GLY A 31 -16.74 2.83 14.04
N GLU A 32 -16.40 1.62 14.49
CA GLU A 32 -15.47 1.42 15.59
C GLU A 32 -14.08 1.99 15.20
N ARG A 33 -13.58 2.88 16.04
CA ARG A 33 -12.33 3.58 15.79
C ARG A 33 -11.14 2.63 15.68
N GLU A 34 -11.12 1.60 16.49
CA GLU A 34 -10.06 0.60 16.57
C GLU A 34 -10.00 -0.24 15.28
N ALA A 35 -11.14 -0.60 14.69
CA ALA A 35 -11.19 -1.31 13.42
C ALA A 35 -10.66 -0.42 12.27
N PHE A 36 -11.02 0.86 12.28
CA PHE A 36 -10.47 1.80 11.31
C PHE A 36 -8.96 2.00 11.48
N GLN A 37 -8.48 2.12 12.72
CA GLN A 37 -7.06 2.24 13.02
C GLN A 37 -6.27 1.03 12.51
N GLN A 38 -6.78 -0.19 12.73
CA GLN A 38 -6.17 -1.42 12.23
C GLN A 38 -6.14 -1.45 10.69
N LEU A 39 -7.22 -1.03 10.02
CA LEU A 39 -7.27 -0.90 8.57
C LEU A 39 -6.22 0.12 8.07
N PHE A 40 -6.13 1.27 8.73
CA PHE A 40 -5.15 2.30 8.42
C PHE A 40 -3.72 1.77 8.57
N GLU A 41 -3.38 1.21 9.72
CA GLU A 41 -2.04 0.66 9.98
C GLU A 41 -1.65 -0.44 8.98
N THR A 42 -2.62 -1.23 8.52
CA THR A 42 -2.39 -2.30 7.54
C THR A 42 -2.07 -1.77 6.15
N TYR A 43 -2.80 -0.75 5.67
CA TYR A 43 -2.73 -0.35 4.26
C TYR A 43 -2.03 0.98 4.00
N HIS A 44 -1.92 1.88 5.00
CA HIS A 44 -1.39 3.23 4.83
C HIS A 44 -0.01 3.24 4.15
N LYS A 45 0.95 2.47 4.67
CA LYS A 45 2.33 2.44 4.15
C LYS A 45 2.40 1.96 2.71
N ALA A 46 1.65 0.91 2.37
CA ALA A 46 1.59 0.38 1.00
C ALA A 46 0.93 1.37 0.04
N LEU A 47 -0.12 2.06 0.47
CA LEU A 47 -0.79 3.10 -0.32
C LEU A 47 0.10 4.33 -0.52
N CYS A 48 0.84 4.78 0.51
CA CYS A 48 1.82 5.88 0.36
C CYS A 48 2.93 5.50 -0.62
N PHE A 49 3.46 4.28 -0.52
CA PHE A 49 4.43 3.77 -1.49
C PHE A 49 3.87 3.77 -2.91
N PHE A 50 2.64 3.30 -3.09
CA PHE A 50 1.94 3.32 -4.38
C PHE A 50 1.75 4.73 -4.92
N ALA A 51 1.23 5.66 -4.10
CA ALA A 51 1.02 7.05 -4.48
C ALA A 51 2.34 7.74 -4.86
N ALA A 52 3.42 7.55 -4.07
CA ALA A 52 4.72 8.15 -4.33
C ALA A 52 5.34 7.71 -5.66
N ARG A 53 5.02 6.51 -6.16
CA ARG A 53 5.42 6.05 -7.49
C ARG A 53 4.70 6.78 -8.61
N ILE A 54 3.49 7.28 -8.36
CA ILE A 54 2.68 8.01 -9.34
C ILE A 54 3.06 9.51 -9.31
N VAL A 55 3.01 10.14 -8.12
CA VAL A 55 3.19 11.61 -8.01
C VAL A 55 4.66 12.04 -7.86
N ARG A 56 5.57 11.11 -7.57
CA ARG A 56 7.02 11.34 -7.38
C ARG A 56 7.38 12.34 -6.28
N ASP A 57 6.44 12.59 -5.38
CA ASP A 57 6.58 13.41 -4.18
C ASP A 57 6.03 12.66 -2.98
N HIS A 58 6.87 12.45 -1.97
CA HIS A 58 6.48 11.67 -0.78
C HIS A 58 5.49 12.42 0.10
N SER A 59 5.64 13.74 0.23
CA SER A 59 4.74 14.57 1.05
C SER A 59 3.35 14.58 0.44
N GLU A 60 3.27 14.83 -0.86
CA GLU A 60 2.01 14.85 -1.59
C GLU A 60 1.33 13.46 -1.61
N ALA A 61 2.14 12.40 -1.72
CA ALA A 61 1.64 11.03 -1.64
C ALA A 61 0.99 10.73 -0.29
N GLU A 62 1.60 11.18 0.83
CA GLU A 62 1.03 11.03 2.17
C GLU A 62 -0.27 11.82 2.32
N ASP A 63 -0.31 13.06 1.85
CA ASP A 63 -1.51 13.91 1.91
C ASP A 63 -2.66 13.31 1.11
N ILE A 64 -2.40 12.82 -0.11
CA ILE A 64 -3.39 12.11 -0.93
C ILE A 64 -3.95 10.89 -0.20
N VAL A 65 -3.09 10.07 0.40
CA VAL A 65 -3.52 8.86 1.10
C VAL A 65 -4.31 9.19 2.36
N GLN A 66 -3.88 10.18 3.14
CA GLN A 66 -4.63 10.66 4.32
C GLN A 66 -6.03 11.13 3.93
N ASP A 67 -6.14 11.91 2.86
CA ASP A 67 -7.40 12.38 2.33
C ASP A 67 -8.33 11.25 1.88
N VAL A 68 -7.79 10.18 1.28
CA VAL A 68 -8.56 8.99 0.92
C VAL A 68 -9.11 8.31 2.17
N PHE A 69 -8.28 8.12 3.20
CA PHE A 69 -8.74 7.53 4.47
C PHE A 69 -9.77 8.40 5.19
N LEU A 70 -9.61 9.74 5.18
CA LEU A 70 -10.61 10.66 5.73
C LEU A 70 -11.93 10.58 4.97
N SER A 71 -11.89 10.46 3.65
CA SER A 71 -13.08 10.27 2.83
C SER A 71 -13.75 8.93 3.13
N PHE A 72 -12.99 7.86 3.24
CA PHE A 72 -13.46 6.53 3.61
C PHE A 72 -14.08 6.52 5.03
N TRP A 73 -13.49 7.24 5.99
CA TRP A 73 -14.04 7.38 7.34
C TRP A 73 -15.42 8.01 7.36
N LYS A 74 -15.67 8.99 6.49
CA LYS A 74 -16.92 9.76 6.42
C LYS A 74 -18.04 9.08 5.63
N MET A 75 -17.69 8.09 4.80
CA MET A 75 -18.70 7.40 3.96
C MET A 75 -19.41 6.28 4.71
N ASP A 76 -20.57 5.87 4.18
CA ASP A 76 -21.24 4.63 4.63
C ASP A 76 -20.43 3.41 4.18
N ARG A 77 -20.06 2.56 5.11
CA ARG A 77 -19.23 1.38 4.91
C ARG A 77 -20.02 0.08 4.76
N GLY A 78 -21.33 0.12 4.93
CA GLY A 78 -22.21 -1.05 4.79
C GLY A 78 -22.31 -1.64 3.37
N GLY A 79 -21.74 -0.94 2.37
CA GLY A 79 -21.71 -1.41 0.98
C GLY A 79 -20.53 -2.32 0.62
N PHE A 80 -19.59 -2.59 1.55
CA PHE A 80 -18.42 -3.42 1.28
C PHE A 80 -18.64 -4.85 1.81
N PRO A 81 -18.61 -5.88 0.94
CA PRO A 81 -18.84 -7.27 1.35
C PRO A 81 -17.69 -7.87 2.17
N ASN A 82 -16.46 -7.36 1.98
CA ASN A 82 -15.25 -7.85 2.65
C ASN A 82 -14.10 -6.83 2.53
N VAL A 83 -13.02 -7.08 3.28
CA VAL A 83 -11.82 -6.21 3.30
C VAL A 83 -11.10 -6.17 1.96
N LYS A 84 -11.15 -7.23 1.15
CA LYS A 84 -10.55 -7.22 -0.20
C LYS A 84 -11.21 -6.15 -1.08
N THR A 85 -12.52 -5.99 -1.00
CA THR A 85 -13.24 -4.93 -1.73
C THR A 85 -12.87 -3.54 -1.22
N ILE A 86 -12.71 -3.37 0.10
CA ILE A 86 -12.22 -2.12 0.69
C ILE A 86 -10.80 -1.80 0.19
N LYS A 87 -9.91 -2.79 0.20
CA LYS A 87 -8.55 -2.64 -0.33
C LYS A 87 -8.57 -2.13 -1.77
N THR A 88 -9.31 -2.81 -2.65
CA THR A 88 -9.47 -2.38 -4.05
C THR A 88 -10.01 -0.95 -4.16
N PHE A 89 -11.01 -0.61 -3.35
CA PHE A 89 -11.56 0.75 -3.30
C PHE A 89 -10.49 1.79 -2.90
N LEU A 90 -9.70 1.51 -1.86
CA LEU A 90 -8.64 2.41 -1.40
C LEU A 90 -7.58 2.65 -2.48
N TYR A 91 -7.09 1.59 -3.14
CA TYR A 91 -6.12 1.71 -4.23
C TYR A 91 -6.69 2.50 -5.43
N ASN A 92 -7.93 2.22 -5.84
CA ASN A 92 -8.62 2.99 -6.89
C ASN A 92 -8.74 4.47 -6.51
N SER A 93 -9.13 4.75 -5.28
CA SER A 93 -9.32 6.13 -4.79
C SER A 93 -7.99 6.91 -4.76
N VAL A 94 -6.92 6.27 -4.30
CA VAL A 94 -5.57 6.86 -4.32
C VAL A 94 -5.11 7.11 -5.74
N GLN A 95 -5.24 6.14 -6.64
CA GLN A 95 -4.86 6.29 -8.05
C GLN A 95 -5.59 7.47 -8.70
N HIS A 96 -6.91 7.55 -8.54
CA HIS A 96 -7.70 8.65 -9.06
C HIS A 96 -7.26 10.02 -8.57
N ARG A 97 -6.96 10.15 -7.26
CA ARG A 97 -6.46 11.41 -6.69
C ARG A 97 -5.07 11.77 -7.19
N CYS A 98 -4.17 10.80 -7.31
CA CYS A 98 -2.85 11.01 -7.89
C CYS A 98 -2.93 11.50 -9.35
N LEU A 99 -3.79 10.88 -10.17
CA LEU A 99 -4.00 11.31 -11.56
C LEU A 99 -4.61 12.70 -11.66
N ASN A 100 -5.54 13.05 -10.78
CA ASN A 100 -6.10 14.41 -10.72
C ASN A 100 -5.04 15.43 -10.32
N TYR A 101 -4.21 15.12 -9.31
CA TYR A 101 -3.09 15.97 -8.90
C TYR A 101 -2.11 16.25 -10.05
N LEU A 102 -1.69 15.21 -10.78
CA LEU A 102 -0.81 15.35 -11.94
C LEU A 102 -1.45 16.21 -13.05
N ARG A 103 -2.75 16.03 -13.31
CA ARG A 103 -3.50 16.86 -14.28
C ARG A 103 -3.54 18.32 -13.85
N ASP A 104 -3.76 18.59 -12.56
CA ASP A 104 -3.79 19.95 -12.03
C ASP A 104 -2.41 20.63 -12.09
N LEU A 105 -1.33 19.87 -11.85
CA LEU A 105 0.04 20.35 -12.08
C LEU A 105 0.27 20.69 -13.56
N GLU A 106 -0.11 19.83 -14.48
CA GLU A 106 0.02 20.05 -15.92
C GLU A 106 -0.71 21.32 -16.36
N ILE A 107 -1.93 21.57 -15.85
CA ILE A 107 -2.70 22.79 -16.13
C ILE A 107 -1.98 24.03 -15.59
N ARG A 108 -1.39 23.96 -14.38
CA ARG A 108 -0.60 25.05 -13.79
C ARG A 108 0.66 25.33 -14.59
N ASP A 109 1.38 24.28 -15.02
CA ASP A 109 2.60 24.41 -15.82
C ASP A 109 2.32 24.91 -17.24
N ARG A 110 1.21 24.54 -17.88
CA ARG A 110 0.77 25.11 -19.16
C ARG A 110 0.53 26.61 -19.09
N ASN A 111 0.09 27.10 -17.96
CA ASN A 111 -0.04 28.54 -17.72
C ASN A 111 1.31 29.25 -17.47
N TYR A 112 2.39 28.50 -17.16
CA TYR A 112 3.71 29.03 -16.82
C TYR A 112 4.80 28.77 -17.87
N LYS A 113 4.75 27.71 -18.68
CA LYS A 113 5.78 27.37 -19.68
C LYS A 113 5.25 26.56 -20.87
N TYR A 114 5.54 27.07 -22.06
CA TYR A 114 5.48 26.38 -23.36
C TYR A 114 6.65 25.39 -23.59
N LEU A 115 7.21 24.72 -22.58
CA LEU A 115 8.40 23.86 -22.75
C LEU A 115 8.33 22.59 -21.89
N ASN A 116 8.51 21.45 -22.56
CA ASN A 116 8.66 20.07 -22.08
C ASN A 116 7.38 19.27 -21.86
N LYS A 117 6.80 18.86 -22.98
CA LYS A 117 5.57 18.05 -23.07
C LYS A 117 5.82 16.53 -23.02
N GLU A 118 7.07 16.06 -23.15
CA GLU A 118 7.35 14.66 -23.43
C GLU A 118 7.50 13.75 -22.18
N GLU A 119 8.02 14.27 -21.05
CA GLU A 119 8.27 13.42 -19.87
C GLU A 119 7.03 13.08 -19.03
N LEU A 120 6.03 13.97 -19.02
CA LEU A 120 4.78 13.74 -18.26
C LEU A 120 3.80 12.80 -18.99
N ASP A 121 3.84 12.76 -20.32
CA ASP A 121 2.92 11.95 -21.11
C ASP A 121 3.18 10.44 -20.97
N GLU A 122 4.42 9.96 -20.93
CA GLU A 122 4.72 8.52 -20.82
C GLU A 122 4.36 7.95 -19.43
N ASP A 123 4.70 8.67 -18.36
CA ASP A 123 4.39 8.23 -16.99
C ASP A 123 2.88 8.32 -16.68
N TYR A 124 2.19 9.33 -17.22
CA TYR A 124 0.74 9.46 -17.10
C TYR A 124 0.03 8.30 -17.81
N PHE A 125 0.44 7.95 -19.02
CA PHE A 125 -0.09 6.79 -19.76
C PHE A 125 0.21 5.48 -19.04
N LEU A 126 1.41 5.32 -18.51
CA LEU A 126 1.81 4.12 -17.74
C LEU A 126 0.94 3.96 -16.49
N CYS A 127 0.73 5.04 -15.74
CA CYS A 127 -0.12 5.04 -14.55
C CYS A 127 -1.60 4.77 -14.86
N GLN A 128 -2.10 5.22 -16.01
CA GLN A 128 -3.46 4.88 -16.47
C GLN A 128 -3.60 3.40 -16.87
N GLN A 129 -2.53 2.78 -17.39
CA GLN A 129 -2.56 1.37 -17.80
C GLN A 129 -2.48 0.41 -16.60
N ILE A 130 -1.89 0.85 -15.48
CA ILE A 130 -1.80 0.02 -14.28
C ILE A 130 -3.14 0.09 -13.54
N ARG A 131 -3.93 -0.96 -13.67
CA ARG A 131 -5.19 -1.08 -12.95
C ARG A 131 -4.92 -1.23 -11.45
N ALA A 132 -5.69 -0.56 -10.63
CA ALA A 132 -5.53 -0.62 -9.18
C ALA A 132 -5.79 -2.03 -8.60
N ASP A 133 -6.59 -2.85 -9.28
CA ASP A 133 -6.78 -4.26 -8.93
C ASP A 133 -5.49 -5.09 -9.12
N VAL A 134 -4.67 -4.78 -10.15
CA VAL A 134 -3.35 -5.40 -10.35
C VAL A 134 -2.40 -5.06 -9.22
N VAL A 135 -2.39 -3.79 -8.79
CA VAL A 135 -1.57 -3.35 -7.65
C VAL A 135 -2.04 -3.99 -6.35
N ALA A 136 -3.34 -4.05 -6.14
CA ALA A 136 -3.90 -4.74 -4.98
C ALA A 136 -3.49 -6.23 -4.95
N GLU A 137 -3.55 -6.93 -6.08
CA GLU A 137 -3.14 -8.32 -6.21
C GLU A 137 -1.62 -8.51 -5.96
N LEU A 138 -0.79 -7.56 -6.42
CA LEU A 138 0.65 -7.55 -6.14
C LEU A 138 0.94 -7.48 -4.63
N PHE A 139 0.27 -6.57 -3.92
CA PHE A 139 0.44 -6.45 -2.48
C PHE A 139 -0.15 -7.65 -1.72
N ASP A 140 -1.24 -8.27 -2.20
CA ASP A 140 -1.75 -9.53 -1.65
C ASP A 140 -0.71 -10.63 -1.77
N ALA A 141 -0.09 -10.78 -2.94
CA ALA A 141 0.97 -11.77 -3.16
C ALA A 141 2.21 -11.54 -2.27
N ILE A 142 2.56 -10.27 -1.99
CA ILE A 142 3.63 -9.92 -1.04
C ILE A 142 3.24 -10.33 0.38
N ASP A 143 1.97 -10.15 0.77
CA ASP A 143 1.49 -10.52 2.10
C ASP A 143 1.37 -12.03 2.31
N GLU A 144 1.24 -12.81 1.24
CA GLU A 144 1.30 -14.29 1.25
C GLU A 144 2.73 -14.85 1.42
N LEU A 145 3.79 -14.02 1.28
CA LEU A 145 5.17 -14.49 1.47
C LEU A 145 5.39 -15.02 2.90
N PRO A 146 6.23 -16.06 3.09
CA PRO A 146 6.66 -16.50 4.42
C PRO A 146 7.24 -15.33 5.24
N ASP A 147 6.96 -15.27 6.54
CA ASP A 147 7.22 -14.11 7.39
C ASP A 147 8.62 -13.52 7.24
N ARG A 148 9.66 -14.36 7.30
CA ARG A 148 11.05 -13.91 7.15
C ARG A 148 11.35 -13.35 5.76
N CYS A 149 10.78 -13.96 4.74
CA CYS A 149 10.91 -13.53 3.35
C CYS A 149 10.19 -12.19 3.13
N LYS A 150 8.96 -12.08 3.65
CA LYS A 150 8.12 -10.88 3.63
C LYS A 150 8.82 -9.70 4.32
N GLU A 151 9.37 -9.91 5.53
CA GLU A 151 10.07 -8.88 6.27
C GLU A 151 11.25 -8.32 5.49
N ILE A 152 12.10 -9.19 4.95
CA ILE A 152 13.27 -8.78 4.15
C ILE A 152 12.82 -8.09 2.85
N PHE A 153 11.78 -8.59 2.20
CA PHE A 153 11.22 -7.97 1.00
C PHE A 153 10.72 -6.55 1.29
N LYS A 154 9.88 -6.37 2.31
CA LYS A 154 9.33 -5.05 2.68
C LYS A 154 10.45 -4.07 3.03
N ARG A 155 11.41 -4.46 3.86
CA ARG A 155 12.55 -3.62 4.22
C ARG A 155 13.40 -3.21 3.02
N SER A 156 13.69 -4.16 2.11
CA SER A 156 14.55 -3.89 0.94
C SER A 156 13.86 -3.05 -0.14
N TYR A 157 12.61 -3.37 -0.49
CA TYR A 157 11.94 -2.81 -1.67
C TYR A 157 10.91 -1.74 -1.34
N VAL A 158 10.23 -1.83 -0.19
CA VAL A 158 9.22 -0.84 0.23
C VAL A 158 9.87 0.26 1.07
N ASP A 159 10.74 -0.12 2.03
CA ASP A 159 11.40 0.82 2.95
C ASP A 159 12.72 1.35 2.38
N GLY A 160 13.23 0.77 1.29
CA GLY A 160 14.49 1.18 0.65
C GLY A 160 15.73 1.01 1.54
N GLN A 161 15.67 0.12 2.55
CA GLN A 161 16.79 -0.09 3.45
C GLN A 161 17.94 -0.83 2.76
N GLU A 162 19.18 -0.45 3.08
CA GLU A 162 20.37 -1.13 2.59
C GLU A 162 20.45 -2.56 3.14
N GLU A 163 20.86 -3.51 2.28
CA GLU A 163 20.98 -4.92 2.65
C GLU A 163 21.92 -5.16 3.84
N ARG A 164 22.98 -4.35 3.99
CA ARG A 164 23.91 -4.42 5.13
C ARG A 164 23.21 -4.09 6.45
N LYS A 165 22.42 -3.01 6.47
CA LYS A 165 21.67 -2.59 7.64
C LYS A 165 20.62 -3.64 8.03
N ILE A 166 19.91 -4.19 7.05
CA ILE A 166 18.96 -5.29 7.29
C ILE A 166 19.65 -6.51 7.89
N ALA A 167 20.82 -6.90 7.35
CA ALA A 167 21.59 -8.04 7.81
C ALA A 167 22.05 -7.87 9.29
N GLU A 168 22.54 -6.68 9.64
CA GLU A 168 22.94 -6.32 11.01
C GLU A 168 21.74 -6.35 11.98
N GLU A 169 20.66 -5.66 11.66
CA GLU A 169 19.46 -5.59 12.51
C GLU A 169 18.78 -6.95 12.74
N LEU A 170 18.80 -7.81 11.71
CA LEU A 170 18.22 -9.15 11.79
C LEU A 170 19.21 -10.23 12.23
N ASN A 171 20.48 -9.86 12.48
CA ASN A 171 21.58 -10.76 12.83
C ASN A 171 21.70 -11.97 11.87
N ILE A 172 21.74 -11.70 10.55
CA ILE A 172 21.87 -12.69 9.48
C ILE A 172 22.93 -12.26 8.46
N SER A 173 23.39 -13.21 7.64
CA SER A 173 24.37 -12.91 6.62
C SER A 173 23.75 -12.16 5.41
N LEU A 174 24.58 -11.38 4.68
CA LEU A 174 24.18 -10.78 3.40
C LEU A 174 23.73 -11.85 2.39
N ASN A 175 24.35 -13.03 2.42
CA ASN A 175 23.95 -14.14 1.56
C ASN A 175 22.54 -14.64 1.89
N THR A 176 22.18 -14.62 3.17
CA THR A 176 20.80 -14.94 3.61
C THR A 176 19.82 -13.92 3.05
N ILE A 177 20.14 -12.62 3.11
CA ILE A 177 19.29 -11.56 2.51
C ILE A 177 19.08 -11.83 1.01
N LYS A 178 20.13 -12.05 0.25
CA LYS A 178 20.06 -12.34 -1.20
C LYS A 178 19.21 -13.58 -1.48
N THR A 179 19.38 -14.64 -0.70
CA THR A 179 18.61 -15.88 -0.84
C THR A 179 17.12 -15.64 -0.57
N GLN A 180 16.77 -14.87 0.47
CA GLN A 180 15.38 -14.55 0.77
C GLN A 180 14.74 -13.66 -0.31
N LYS A 181 15.47 -12.67 -0.82
CA LYS A 181 15.03 -11.85 -1.96
C LYS A 181 14.76 -12.72 -3.20
N GLN A 182 15.65 -13.66 -3.51
CA GLN A 182 15.46 -14.57 -4.65
C GLN A 182 14.26 -15.49 -4.46
N ARG A 183 14.01 -15.98 -3.24
CA ARG A 183 12.80 -16.77 -2.90
C ARG A 183 11.54 -15.95 -3.08
N ALA A 184 11.52 -14.69 -2.58
CA ALA A 184 10.41 -13.78 -2.80
C ALA A 184 10.12 -13.59 -4.29
N LYS A 185 11.15 -13.30 -5.07
CA LYS A 185 11.04 -13.12 -6.53
C LYS A 185 10.45 -14.35 -7.22
N SER A 186 10.93 -15.54 -6.87
CA SER A 186 10.42 -16.80 -7.45
C SER A 186 8.96 -17.04 -7.07
N TYR A 187 8.61 -16.80 -5.81
CA TYR A 187 7.23 -16.93 -5.33
C TYR A 187 6.29 -15.96 -6.07
N LEU A 188 6.63 -14.67 -6.09
CA LEU A 188 5.83 -13.64 -6.73
C LEU A 188 5.66 -13.91 -8.23
N ARG A 189 6.70 -14.38 -8.91
CA ARG A 189 6.61 -14.76 -10.33
C ARG A 189 5.63 -15.92 -10.54
N GLY A 190 5.68 -16.95 -9.71
CA GLY A 190 4.75 -18.07 -9.78
C GLY A 190 3.31 -17.69 -9.44
N ARG A 191 3.13 -16.82 -8.44
CA ARG A 191 1.82 -16.41 -7.92
C ARG A 191 1.10 -15.42 -8.85
N LEU A 192 1.84 -14.50 -9.45
CA LEU A 192 1.31 -13.41 -10.27
C LEU A 192 1.28 -13.75 -11.78
N GLY A 193 2.07 -14.74 -12.24
CA GLY A 193 2.15 -15.04 -13.67
C GLY A 193 2.48 -13.80 -14.52
N ASP A 194 1.66 -13.51 -15.51
CA ASP A 194 1.85 -12.36 -16.41
C ASP A 194 1.82 -11.01 -15.68
N LEU A 195 1.13 -10.92 -14.55
CA LEU A 195 1.08 -9.70 -13.74
C LEU A 195 2.42 -9.39 -13.06
N PHE A 196 3.37 -10.34 -13.03
CA PHE A 196 4.70 -10.13 -12.45
C PHE A 196 5.50 -9.01 -13.15
N VAL A 197 5.20 -8.72 -14.41
CA VAL A 197 5.81 -7.62 -15.16
C VAL A 197 5.58 -6.28 -14.43
N TYR A 198 4.39 -6.09 -13.86
CA TYR A 198 4.06 -4.89 -13.10
C TYR A 198 4.84 -4.79 -11.78
N ALA A 199 5.23 -5.93 -11.19
CA ALA A 199 6.06 -5.93 -9.98
C ALA A 199 7.41 -5.24 -10.21
N GLY A 200 8.03 -5.41 -11.40
CA GLY A 200 9.26 -4.72 -11.77
C GLY A 200 9.14 -3.19 -11.87
N MET A 201 7.95 -2.68 -12.21
CA MET A 201 7.67 -1.23 -12.24
C MET A 201 7.63 -0.63 -10.82
N PHE A 202 7.06 -1.37 -9.87
CA PHE A 202 6.97 -0.93 -8.47
C PHE A 202 8.25 -1.16 -7.67
N PHE A 203 8.97 -2.24 -7.97
CA PHE A 203 10.16 -2.67 -7.24
C PHE A 203 11.35 -2.83 -8.18
N PRO A 204 12.05 -1.74 -8.51
CA PRO A 204 13.24 -1.81 -9.37
C PRO A 204 14.26 -2.82 -8.84
N GLY A 205 14.71 -3.74 -9.72
CA GLY A 205 15.64 -4.80 -9.35
C GLY A 205 14.99 -6.10 -8.84
N LEU A 206 13.67 -6.18 -8.89
CA LEU A 206 12.94 -7.43 -8.62
C LEU A 206 13.09 -8.45 -9.74
#